data_dfc2cd455c516e951fe0b3d3f1846046
#
_entry.id   dfc2cd455c516e951fe0b3d3f1846046
#
_cell.length_a   1.000
_cell.length_b   1.000
_cell.length_c   1.000
_cell.angle_alpha   90.00
_cell.angle_beta   90.00
_cell.angle_gamma   90.00
#
_symmetry.space_group_name_H-M   'P 1'
#
loop_
_entity.id
_entity.type
_entity.pdbx_description
1 polymer ?
#
loop_
_entity_poly.entity_id
_entity_poly.type
_entity_poly.pdbx_seq_one_letter_code
_entity_poly.pdbx_strand_id
1 'polypeptide(L)' 'MQLLFKNAYVVDFQSPYHLQTVDILVEGFQIISIGDLSSLTCPNIDLAGATLTT' A
#
# COMPACT_ATOMS: atom_id res chain seq x y z
N MET A 1 12.33 2.85 -9.81
CA MET A 1 11.09 3.64 -9.96
C MET A 1 10.18 3.34 -8.79
N GLN A 2 9.71 4.37 -8.13
CA GLN A 2 8.81 4.23 -6.99
C GLN A 2 7.37 4.42 -7.43
N LEU A 3 6.47 3.64 -6.83
CA LEU A 3 5.05 3.74 -7.06
C LEU A 3 4.32 3.58 -5.74
N LEU A 4 3.39 4.49 -5.47
CA LEU A 4 2.59 4.48 -4.25
C LEU A 4 1.18 3.99 -4.56
N PHE A 5 0.77 2.93 -3.88
CA PHE A 5 -0.63 2.48 -3.90
C PHE A 5 -1.33 3.04 -2.68
N LYS A 6 -2.34 3.87 -2.89
CA LYS A 6 -3.06 4.54 -1.82
C LYS A 6 -4.38 3.83 -1.55
N ASN A 7 -4.77 3.80 -0.28
CA ASN A 7 -6.07 3.27 0.16
C ASN A 7 -6.26 1.80 -0.22
N ALA A 8 -5.22 0.97 -0.03
CA ALA A 8 -5.30 -0.46 -0.24
C ALA A 8 -5.86 -1.13 1.01
N TYR A 9 -6.89 -1.96 0.84
CA TYR A 9 -7.45 -2.76 1.93
C TYR A 9 -6.72 -4.11 1.98
N VAL A 10 -5.95 -4.33 3.04
CA VAL A 10 -5.06 -5.49 3.15
C VAL A 10 -5.81 -6.67 3.77
N VAL A 11 -5.79 -7.82 3.09
CA VAL A 11 -6.34 -9.08 3.61
C VAL A 11 -5.20 -10.10 3.63
N ASP A 12 -4.48 -10.16 4.76
CA ASP A 12 -3.35 -11.07 4.95
C ASP A 12 -3.19 -11.35 6.44
N PHE A 13 -3.54 -12.56 6.86
CA PHE A 13 -3.49 -12.95 8.28
C PHE A 13 -2.10 -12.87 8.89
N GLN A 14 -1.05 -12.89 8.08
CA GLN A 14 0.33 -12.82 8.55
C GLN A 14 0.85 -11.39 8.64
N SER A 15 0.08 -10.42 8.17
CA SER A 15 0.47 -9.02 8.19
C SER A 15 -0.09 -8.30 9.40
N PRO A 16 0.68 -7.39 10.05
CA PRO A 16 0.14 -6.53 11.09
C PRO A 16 -0.91 -5.55 10.55
N TYR A 17 -1.01 -5.38 9.23
CA TYR A 17 -1.97 -4.49 8.59
C TYR A 17 -3.24 -5.21 8.13
N HIS A 18 -3.42 -6.47 8.51
CA HIS A 18 -4.59 -7.25 8.13
C HIS A 18 -5.88 -6.52 8.51
N LEU A 19 -6.82 -6.45 7.58
CA LEU A 19 -8.11 -5.76 7.72
C LEU A 19 -7.96 -4.24 7.92
N GLN A 20 -6.86 -3.66 7.44
CA GLN A 20 -6.65 -2.22 7.50
C GLN A 20 -6.49 -1.63 6.10
N THR A 21 -6.94 -0.39 5.95
CA THR A 21 -6.71 0.38 4.73
C THR A 21 -5.44 1.20 4.91
N VAL A 22 -4.43 0.94 4.08
CA VAL A 22 -3.11 1.56 4.21
C VAL A 22 -2.57 1.96 2.84
N ASP A 23 -1.52 2.78 2.86
CA ASP A 23 -0.75 3.10 1.66
C ASP A 23 0.46 2.18 1.59
N ILE A 24 0.84 1.80 0.37
CA ILE A 24 1.97 0.88 0.14
C ILE A 24 2.90 1.49 -0.89
N LEU A 25 4.15 1.68 -0.51
CA LEU A 25 5.18 2.19 -1.40
C LEU A 25 6.01 1.03 -1.96
N VAL A 26 6.08 0.96 -3.28
CA VAL A 26 6.79 -0.10 -3.98
C VAL A 26 7.92 0.52 -4.80
N GLU A 27 9.09 -0.11 -4.79
CA GLU A 27 10.20 0.27 -5.65
C GLU A 27 10.70 -0.97 -6.40
N GLY A 28 10.63 -0.93 -7.74
CA GLY A 28 10.93 -2.09 -8.55
C GLY A 28 9.99 -3.24 -8.23
N PHE A 29 10.53 -4.31 -7.65
CA PHE A 29 9.74 -5.49 -7.26
C PHE A 29 9.63 -5.64 -5.75
N GLN A 30 9.95 -4.58 -4.98
CA GLN A 30 9.98 -4.66 -3.53
C GLN A 30 9.03 -3.66 -2.90
N ILE A 31 8.31 -4.11 -1.87
CA ILE A 31 7.55 -3.23 -0.99
C ILE A 31 8.53 -2.64 0.00
N ILE A 32 8.70 -1.30 0.00
CA ILE A 32 9.66 -0.65 0.86
C ILE A 32 9.04 0.08 2.05
N SER A 33 7.73 0.34 2.02
CA SER A 33 7.05 0.95 3.17
C SER A 33 5.56 0.70 3.11
N ILE A 34 4.94 0.55 4.27
CA ILE A 34 3.50 0.37 4.42
C ILE A 34 3.03 1.24 5.58
N GLY A 35 1.89 1.87 5.44
CA GLY A 35 1.29 2.68 6.49
C GLY A 35 0.64 3.93 5.94
N ASP A 36 0.71 5.04 6.70
CA ASP A 36 0.21 6.33 6.24
C ASP A 36 1.32 7.06 5.51
N LEU A 37 1.27 7.04 4.18
CA LEU A 37 2.29 7.62 3.32
C LEU A 37 1.73 8.79 2.50
N SER A 38 0.67 9.42 2.98
CA SER A 38 -0.02 10.47 2.24
C SER A 38 0.83 11.71 1.97
N SER A 39 1.92 11.90 2.69
CA SER A 39 2.83 13.02 2.49
C SER A 39 3.84 12.81 1.35
N LEU A 40 3.91 11.62 0.79
CA LEU A 40 4.84 11.33 -0.31
C LEU A 40 4.35 11.95 -1.62
N THR A 41 5.32 12.39 -2.43
CA THR A 41 5.04 13.08 -3.69
C THR A 41 5.36 12.24 -4.92
N CYS A 42 5.64 10.95 -4.77
CA CYS A 42 5.90 10.06 -5.88
C CYS A 42 4.61 9.75 -6.67
N PRO A 43 4.72 9.21 -7.90
CA PRO A 43 3.55 8.74 -8.63
C PRO A 43 2.71 7.80 -7.79
N ASN A 44 1.39 7.95 -7.84
CA ASN A 44 0.50 7.16 -7.00
C ASN A 44 -0.73 6.68 -7.77
N ILE A 45 -1.31 5.60 -7.26
CA ILE A 45 -2.57 5.03 -7.74
C ILE A 45 -3.48 4.88 -6.54
N ASP A 46 -4.67 5.49 -6.59
CA ASP A 46 -5.67 5.37 -5.55
C ASP A 46 -6.50 4.12 -5.80
N LEU A 47 -6.41 3.15 -4.90
CA LEU A 47 -7.14 1.89 -5.02
C LEU A 47 -8.57 2.01 -4.46
N ALA A 48 -8.91 3.12 -3.81
CA ALA A 48 -10.25 3.41 -3.30
C ALA A 48 -10.82 2.27 -2.44
N GLY A 49 -9.97 1.62 -1.64
CA GLY A 49 -10.39 0.52 -0.78
C GLY A 49 -10.40 -0.84 -1.45
N ALA A 50 -9.85 -0.96 -2.66
CA ALA A 50 -9.75 -2.26 -3.32
C ALA A 50 -8.93 -3.23 -2.48
N THR A 51 -9.35 -4.49 -2.45
CA THR A 51 -8.72 -5.53 -1.64
C THR A 51 -7.36 -5.91 -2.21
N LEU A 52 -6.36 -5.95 -1.33
CA LEU A 52 -5.03 -6.45 -1.65
C LEU A 52 -4.79 -7.71 -0.82
N THR A 53 -4.42 -8.80 -1.47
CA THR A 53 -4.18 -10.07 -0.80
C THR A 53 -2.92 -10.73 -1.34
N THR A 54 -2.33 -11.59 -0.52
CA THR A 54 -1.15 -12.36 -0.93
C THR A 54 -1.54 -13.66 -1.61
#